data_ce7f90f8b11cae8158083acd6e556c77
#
_entry.id   ce7f90f8b11cae8158083acd6e556c77
#
_cell.length_a   1.000
_cell.length_b   1.000
_cell.length_c   1.000
_cell.angle_alpha   90.00
_cell.angle_beta   90.00
_cell.angle_gamma   90.00
#
_symmetry.space_group_name_H-M   'P 1'
#
loop_
_entity.id
_entity.type
_entity.pdbx_description
1 polymer ?
#
loop_
_entity_poly.entity_id
_entity_poly.type
_entity_poly.pdbx_seq_one_letter_code
_entity_poly.pdbx_strand_id
1 'polypeptide(L)'
;MEALAVLQKMYFFSVRDTYRFNLTPNKDLPFATSIEEQKHIMTEYSEDLAVLTLGFNERFFKQIKVQKTELKKCQALYFLFSVHFSSTIGHYCRHLYNILKYMDQVQLDIFEIVRKTMSGEEQREKEQEVMARFKRYAAFLQSGLSSSEMSILFYNALIYDKTRKLYLRYNLLENLQDIYLIKPEHKDLIRGFVCKTPDKMIEDYLSEED
;
A
#
# COMPACT_ATOMS: atom_id res chain seq x y z
N MET A 1 10.80 5.83 -3.19
CA MET A 1 9.99 7.07 -3.32
C MET A 1 9.24 7.14 -4.65
N GLU A 2 9.89 6.84 -5.78
CA GLU A 2 9.27 6.97 -7.12
C GLU A 2 8.00 6.14 -7.34
N ALA A 3 7.97 4.89 -6.89
CA ALA A 3 6.84 3.99 -7.15
C ALA A 3 5.53 4.44 -6.47
N LEU A 4 5.58 4.90 -5.23
CA LEU A 4 4.41 5.43 -4.53
C LEU A 4 3.93 6.74 -5.18
N ALA A 5 4.85 7.63 -5.56
CA ALA A 5 4.50 8.87 -6.25
C ALA A 5 3.80 8.59 -7.60
N VAL A 6 4.26 7.59 -8.36
CA VAL A 6 3.59 7.16 -9.58
C VAL A 6 2.18 6.63 -9.29
N LEU A 7 2.01 5.78 -8.27
CA LEU A 7 0.71 5.25 -7.89
C LEU A 7 -0.25 6.37 -7.45
N GLN A 8 0.24 7.34 -6.68
CA GLN A 8 -0.53 8.53 -6.27
C GLN A 8 -0.95 9.37 -7.49
N LYS A 9 -0.02 9.66 -8.41
CA LYS A 9 -0.32 10.38 -9.66
C LYS A 9 -1.38 9.66 -10.49
N MET A 10 -1.26 8.33 -10.66
CA MET A 10 -2.25 7.51 -11.36
C MET A 10 -3.64 7.59 -10.71
N TYR A 11 -3.69 7.57 -9.37
CA TYR A 11 -4.95 7.68 -8.64
C TYR A 11 -5.60 9.06 -8.89
N PHE A 12 -4.87 10.16 -8.65
CA PHE A 12 -5.39 11.50 -8.87
C PHE A 12 -5.82 11.71 -10.32
N PHE A 13 -5.09 11.17 -11.28
CA PHE A 13 -5.47 11.18 -12.68
C PHE A 13 -6.80 10.45 -12.94
N SER A 14 -7.04 9.33 -12.28
CA SER A 14 -8.26 8.53 -12.45
C SER A 14 -9.51 9.16 -11.84
N VAL A 15 -9.37 10.05 -10.83
CA VAL A 15 -10.51 10.64 -10.11
C VAL A 15 -10.84 12.07 -10.54
N ARG A 16 -9.93 12.78 -11.20
CA ARG A 16 -10.19 14.14 -11.70
C ARG A 16 -11.25 14.16 -12.79
N ASP A 17 -12.23 15.06 -12.65
CA ASP A 17 -13.36 15.17 -13.57
C ASP A 17 -13.04 15.85 -14.90
N THR A 18 -11.90 16.53 -15.02
CA THR A 18 -11.57 17.40 -16.14
C THR A 18 -10.12 17.24 -16.56
N TYR A 19 -9.82 16.16 -17.28
CA TYR A 19 -8.71 16.24 -18.25
C TYR A 19 -9.29 16.24 -19.66
N ARG A 20 -9.62 17.42 -20.15
CA ARG A 20 -9.60 17.66 -21.58
C ARG A 20 -8.14 17.81 -21.94
N PHE A 21 -7.53 16.77 -22.47
CA PHE A 21 -6.27 16.84 -23.21
C PHE A 21 -6.49 17.64 -24.51
N ASN A 22 -6.70 18.93 -24.39
CA ASN A 22 -6.46 19.81 -25.48
C ASN A 22 -5.00 20.23 -25.38
N LEU A 23 -4.12 19.43 -26.00
CA LEU A 23 -2.70 19.72 -26.22
C LEU A 23 -2.47 20.97 -27.12
N THR A 24 -3.51 21.65 -27.48
CA THR A 24 -3.39 23.00 -28.03
C THR A 24 -3.16 23.97 -26.87
N PRO A 25 -2.20 24.93 -26.97
CA PRO A 25 -2.08 26.02 -26.01
C PRO A 25 -3.39 26.82 -26.07
N ASN A 26 -4.33 26.38 -25.26
CA ASN A 26 -5.68 26.92 -25.30
C ASN A 26 -5.81 28.06 -24.30
N LYS A 27 -6.42 29.13 -24.75
CA LYS A 27 -6.75 30.35 -24.02
C LYS A 27 -7.62 30.14 -22.77
N ASP A 28 -7.98 28.86 -22.48
CA ASP A 28 -8.93 28.46 -21.45
C ASP A 28 -8.31 27.66 -20.30
N LEU A 29 -7.01 27.82 -19.99
CA LEU A 29 -6.48 27.44 -18.69
C LEU A 29 -7.05 28.46 -17.68
N PRO A 30 -8.04 28.07 -16.85
CA PRO A 30 -8.90 29.07 -16.19
C PRO A 30 -8.23 29.86 -15.07
N PHE A 31 -6.93 29.63 -14.81
CA PHE A 31 -6.21 30.27 -13.71
C PHE A 31 -4.80 30.76 -14.03
N ALA A 32 -4.31 30.63 -15.26
CA ALA A 32 -2.97 31.10 -15.60
C ALA A 32 -3.03 32.55 -16.12
N THR A 33 -2.56 33.50 -15.32
CA THR A 33 -2.54 34.92 -15.63
C THR A 33 -1.25 35.37 -16.32
N SER A 34 -0.18 34.54 -16.27
CA SER A 34 1.12 34.86 -16.87
C SER A 34 1.69 33.71 -17.70
N ILE A 35 2.64 34.02 -18.60
CA ILE A 35 3.37 33.04 -19.41
C ILE A 35 4.21 32.11 -18.52
N GLU A 36 4.66 32.55 -17.36
CA GLU A 36 5.43 31.75 -16.39
C GLU A 36 4.56 30.78 -15.67
N GLU A 37 3.34 31.15 -15.25
CA GLU A 37 2.34 30.26 -14.71
C GLU A 37 1.90 29.22 -15.75
N GLN A 38 1.72 29.60 -17.00
CA GLN A 38 1.43 28.70 -18.11
C GLN A 38 2.55 27.67 -18.31
N LYS A 39 3.82 28.08 -18.23
CA LYS A 39 4.98 27.18 -18.29
C LYS A 39 5.04 26.26 -17.09
N HIS A 40 4.76 26.74 -15.89
CA HIS A 40 4.74 25.95 -14.67
C HIS A 40 3.63 24.90 -14.75
N ILE A 41 2.43 25.30 -15.13
CA ILE A 41 1.31 24.39 -15.36
C ILE A 41 1.63 23.36 -16.44
N MET A 42 2.23 23.75 -17.56
CA MET A 42 2.65 22.84 -18.61
C MET A 42 3.77 21.89 -18.15
N THR A 43 4.64 22.28 -17.24
CA THR A 43 5.67 21.41 -16.66
C THR A 43 5.01 20.39 -15.72
N GLU A 44 4.06 20.82 -14.93
CA GLU A 44 3.25 19.96 -14.05
C GLU A 44 2.40 18.98 -14.87
N TYR A 45 1.80 19.44 -15.97
CA TYR A 45 1.08 18.59 -16.93
C TYR A 45 2.01 17.66 -17.72
N SER A 46 3.27 18.02 -17.95
CA SER A 46 4.24 17.13 -18.61
C SER A 46 4.63 15.96 -17.73
N GLU A 47 4.58 16.12 -16.40
CA GLU A 47 4.76 15.01 -15.47
C GLU A 47 3.54 14.06 -15.47
N ASP A 48 2.32 14.59 -15.58
CA ASP A 48 1.11 13.78 -15.79
C ASP A 48 1.14 13.07 -17.16
N LEU A 49 1.65 13.75 -18.19
CA LEU A 49 1.89 13.16 -19.52
C LEU A 49 2.96 12.04 -19.44
N ALA A 50 3.97 12.19 -18.58
CA ALA A 50 4.97 11.15 -18.34
C ALA A 50 4.35 9.86 -17.76
N VAL A 51 3.31 9.95 -16.95
CA VAL A 51 2.54 8.78 -16.50
C VAL A 51 1.85 8.08 -17.67
N LEU A 52 1.33 8.85 -18.64
CA LEU A 52 0.74 8.30 -19.86
C LEU A 52 1.79 7.77 -20.84
N THR A 53 2.96 8.41 -20.93
CA THR A 53 4.09 7.93 -21.75
C THR A 53 4.71 6.65 -21.21
N LEU A 54 4.46 6.29 -19.93
CA LEU A 54 4.78 4.97 -19.38
C LEU A 54 3.92 3.84 -19.99
N GLY A 55 3.13 4.12 -21.01
CA GLY A 55 2.34 3.12 -21.74
C GLY A 55 0.97 2.82 -21.13
N PHE A 56 0.52 3.63 -20.18
CA PHE A 56 -0.83 3.50 -19.65
C PHE A 56 -1.87 4.03 -20.63
N ASN A 57 -2.79 3.17 -21.05
CA ASN A 57 -3.84 3.54 -21.98
C ASN A 57 -4.95 4.34 -21.27
N GLU A 58 -5.30 5.53 -21.77
CA GLU A 58 -6.38 6.37 -21.26
C GLU A 58 -7.71 5.62 -21.08
N ARG A 59 -7.99 4.62 -21.93
CA ARG A 59 -9.17 3.76 -21.81
C ARG A 59 -9.25 3.07 -20.44
N PHE A 60 -8.13 2.64 -19.86
CA PHE A 60 -8.12 1.98 -18.56
C PHE A 60 -8.46 2.96 -17.44
N PHE A 61 -7.97 4.20 -17.49
CA PHE A 61 -8.33 5.22 -16.51
C PHE A 61 -9.82 5.56 -16.56
N LYS A 62 -10.42 5.64 -17.75
CA LYS A 62 -11.88 5.78 -17.90
C LYS A 62 -12.64 4.63 -17.24
N GLN A 63 -12.14 3.40 -17.39
CA GLN A 63 -12.74 2.22 -16.72
C GLN A 63 -12.58 2.26 -15.21
N ILE A 64 -11.45 2.75 -14.70
CA ILE A 64 -11.23 2.90 -13.26
C ILE A 64 -12.19 3.96 -12.68
N LYS A 65 -12.36 5.09 -13.36
CA LYS A 65 -13.23 6.19 -12.95
C LYS A 65 -14.68 5.76 -12.73
N VAL A 66 -15.19 4.88 -13.57
CA VAL A 66 -16.60 4.40 -13.48
C VAL A 66 -16.81 3.31 -12.42
N GLN A 67 -15.78 2.88 -11.70
CA GLN A 67 -15.93 1.91 -10.62
C GLN A 67 -16.79 2.49 -9.49
N LYS A 68 -17.74 1.67 -9.00
CA LYS A 68 -18.76 2.12 -8.04
C LYS A 68 -18.23 2.38 -6.63
N THR A 69 -17.15 1.71 -6.23
CA THR A 69 -16.59 1.80 -4.88
C THR A 69 -15.13 2.18 -4.91
N GLU A 70 -14.68 2.89 -3.87
CA GLU A 70 -13.29 3.27 -3.71
C GLU A 70 -12.35 2.05 -3.69
N LEU A 71 -12.77 0.98 -3.00
CA LEU A 71 -12.03 -0.28 -3.00
C LEU A 71 -11.78 -0.81 -4.43
N LYS A 72 -12.81 -0.82 -5.28
CA LYS A 72 -12.70 -1.29 -6.66
C LYS A 72 -11.82 -0.38 -7.51
N LYS A 73 -11.87 0.93 -7.29
CA LYS A 73 -10.96 1.88 -7.93
C LYS A 73 -9.50 1.60 -7.56
N CYS A 74 -9.21 1.49 -6.26
CA CYS A 74 -7.87 1.21 -5.76
C CYS A 74 -7.36 -0.15 -6.25
N GLN A 75 -8.20 -1.18 -6.26
CA GLN A 75 -7.85 -2.51 -6.78
C GLN A 75 -7.48 -2.45 -8.27
N ALA A 76 -8.31 -1.83 -9.10
CA ALA A 76 -8.08 -1.71 -10.53
C ALA A 76 -6.82 -0.88 -10.84
N LEU A 77 -6.64 0.21 -10.11
CA LEU A 77 -5.49 1.09 -10.24
C LEU A 77 -4.18 0.37 -9.88
N TYR A 78 -4.16 -0.28 -8.70
CA TYR A 78 -2.99 -1.02 -8.27
C TYR A 78 -2.68 -2.20 -9.21
N PHE A 79 -3.70 -2.87 -9.73
CA PHE A 79 -3.50 -3.94 -10.70
C PHE A 79 -2.78 -3.41 -11.96
N LEU A 80 -3.26 -2.31 -12.52
CA LEU A 80 -2.63 -1.67 -13.68
C LEU A 80 -1.17 -1.29 -13.39
N PHE A 81 -0.94 -0.65 -12.24
CA PHE A 81 0.38 -0.30 -11.76
C PHE A 81 1.30 -1.53 -11.61
N SER A 82 0.81 -2.59 -10.96
CA SER A 82 1.60 -3.81 -10.70
C SER A 82 1.97 -4.57 -11.97
N VAL A 83 1.13 -4.53 -12.99
CA VAL A 83 1.44 -5.13 -14.30
C VAL A 83 2.58 -4.37 -14.96
N HIS A 84 2.54 -3.04 -14.93
CA HIS A 84 3.57 -2.21 -15.54
C HIS A 84 4.93 -2.34 -14.82
N PHE A 85 4.94 -2.36 -13.49
CA PHE A 85 6.14 -2.49 -12.66
C PHE A 85 6.41 -3.94 -12.19
N SER A 86 5.91 -4.93 -12.93
CA SER A 86 5.98 -6.36 -12.53
C SER A 86 7.41 -6.86 -12.34
N SER A 87 8.36 -6.38 -13.12
CA SER A 87 9.78 -6.77 -13.02
C SER A 87 10.46 -6.29 -11.74
N THR A 88 10.00 -5.20 -11.14
CA THR A 88 10.60 -4.61 -9.94
C THR A 88 9.73 -4.89 -8.72
N ILE A 89 8.56 -4.27 -8.67
CA ILE A 89 7.65 -4.34 -7.52
C ILE A 89 7.01 -5.72 -7.40
N GLY A 90 6.69 -6.37 -8.52
CA GLY A 90 6.12 -7.71 -8.53
C GLY A 90 7.07 -8.73 -7.92
N HIS A 91 8.37 -8.66 -8.20
CA HIS A 91 9.39 -9.52 -7.57
C HIS A 91 9.52 -9.24 -6.08
N TYR A 92 9.58 -7.97 -5.69
CA TYR A 92 9.67 -7.55 -4.30
C TYR A 92 8.49 -8.06 -3.47
N CYS A 93 7.27 -7.78 -3.90
CA CYS A 93 6.06 -8.24 -3.20
C CYS A 93 5.98 -9.76 -3.11
N ARG A 94 6.37 -10.49 -4.17
CA ARG A 94 6.40 -11.94 -4.19
C ARG A 94 7.45 -12.50 -3.25
N HIS A 95 8.61 -11.88 -3.19
CA HIS A 95 9.68 -12.31 -2.29
C HIS A 95 9.26 -12.17 -0.83
N LEU A 96 8.72 -11.02 -0.45
CA LEU A 96 8.20 -10.78 0.89
C LEU A 96 7.05 -11.74 1.24
N TYR A 97 6.11 -11.96 0.30
CA TYR A 97 5.04 -12.95 0.48
C TYR A 97 5.60 -14.36 0.75
N ASN A 98 6.62 -14.78 0.00
CA ASN A 98 7.22 -16.11 0.18
C ASN A 98 7.93 -16.24 1.53
N ILE A 99 8.60 -15.19 2.02
CA ILE A 99 9.21 -15.16 3.35
C ILE A 99 8.12 -15.36 4.42
N LEU A 100 7.06 -14.55 4.38
CA LEU A 100 5.96 -14.64 5.34
C LEU A 100 5.23 -15.97 5.26
N LYS A 101 5.01 -16.50 4.05
CA LYS A 101 4.40 -17.82 3.85
C LYS A 101 5.26 -18.93 4.44
N TYR A 102 6.58 -18.86 4.28
CA TYR A 102 7.49 -19.82 4.87
C TYR A 102 7.45 -19.74 6.41
N MET A 103 7.51 -18.53 6.96
CA MET A 103 7.36 -18.31 8.40
C MET A 103 6.05 -18.90 8.93
N ASP A 104 4.94 -18.67 8.23
CA ASP A 104 3.61 -19.18 8.57
C ASP A 104 3.59 -20.71 8.60
N GLN A 105 4.18 -21.35 7.58
CA GLN A 105 4.25 -22.81 7.51
C GLN A 105 5.07 -23.38 8.66
N VAL A 106 6.27 -22.82 8.90
CA VAL A 106 7.14 -23.29 10.01
C VAL A 106 6.45 -23.11 11.36
N GLN A 107 5.72 -22.01 11.57
CA GLN A 107 4.95 -21.80 12.80
C GLN A 107 3.85 -22.85 12.97
N LEU A 108 3.14 -23.19 11.89
CA LEU A 108 2.10 -24.24 11.91
C LEU A 108 2.68 -25.61 12.20
N ASP A 109 3.82 -25.96 11.60
CA ASP A 109 4.51 -27.24 11.84
C ASP A 109 4.93 -27.36 13.33
N ILE A 110 5.46 -26.27 13.91
CA ILE A 110 5.79 -26.25 15.35
C ILE A 110 4.53 -26.42 16.21
N PHE A 111 3.43 -25.74 15.87
CA PHE A 111 2.16 -25.91 16.60
C PHE A 111 1.64 -27.33 16.52
N GLU A 112 1.77 -27.99 15.38
CA GLU A 112 1.38 -29.38 15.24
C GLU A 112 2.19 -30.31 16.17
N ILE A 113 3.51 -30.09 16.25
CA ILE A 113 4.38 -30.83 17.17
C ILE A 113 3.97 -30.58 18.63
N VAL A 114 3.80 -29.32 19.02
CA VAL A 114 3.40 -28.93 20.38
C VAL A 114 2.09 -29.61 20.78
N ARG A 115 1.08 -29.60 19.91
CA ARG A 115 -0.22 -30.23 20.16
C ARG A 115 -0.16 -31.76 20.26
N LYS A 116 0.82 -32.38 19.61
CA LYS A 116 1.03 -33.84 19.70
C LYS A 116 1.80 -34.24 20.94
N THR A 117 2.66 -33.40 21.48
CA THR A 117 3.59 -33.71 22.56
C THR A 117 3.23 -33.13 23.91
N MET A 118 2.39 -32.10 23.95
CA MET A 118 2.04 -31.34 25.16
C MET A 118 0.52 -31.23 25.30
N SER A 119 0.07 -30.91 26.51
CA SER A 119 -1.36 -30.73 26.80
C SER A 119 -1.58 -29.69 27.91
N GLY A 120 -2.80 -29.15 27.99
CA GLY A 120 -3.21 -28.26 29.05
C GLY A 120 -2.49 -26.89 29.01
N GLU A 121 -1.98 -26.47 30.16
CA GLU A 121 -1.35 -25.16 30.35
C GLU A 121 0.01 -25.08 29.67
N GLU A 122 0.82 -26.10 29.77
CA GLU A 122 2.13 -26.22 29.13
C GLU A 122 2.04 -26.03 27.59
N GLN A 123 1.03 -26.64 26.96
CA GLN A 123 0.76 -26.44 25.53
C GLN A 123 0.46 -24.98 25.22
N ARG A 124 -0.39 -24.32 26.02
CA ARG A 124 -0.77 -22.92 25.79
C ARG A 124 0.42 -21.98 25.94
N GLU A 125 1.23 -22.16 26.97
CA GLU A 125 2.45 -21.38 27.18
C GLU A 125 3.41 -21.53 26.01
N LYS A 126 3.59 -22.76 25.52
CA LYS A 126 4.49 -23.02 24.40
C LYS A 126 3.96 -22.43 23.09
N GLU A 127 2.66 -22.53 22.83
CA GLU A 127 2.04 -21.89 21.66
C GLU A 127 2.20 -20.35 21.73
N GLN A 128 2.06 -19.73 22.90
CA GLN A 128 2.29 -18.30 23.10
C GLN A 128 3.74 -17.90 22.86
N GLU A 129 4.71 -18.67 23.39
CA GLU A 129 6.12 -18.45 23.15
C GLU A 129 6.45 -18.48 21.64
N VAL A 130 5.93 -19.49 20.93
CA VAL A 130 6.11 -19.62 19.49
C VAL A 130 5.50 -18.43 18.76
N MET A 131 4.28 -18.02 19.10
CA MET A 131 3.65 -16.83 18.49
C MET A 131 4.48 -15.56 18.72
N ALA A 132 4.97 -15.35 19.94
CA ALA A 132 5.80 -14.19 20.27
C ALA A 132 7.11 -14.19 19.47
N ARG A 133 7.72 -15.35 19.25
CA ARG A 133 8.94 -15.51 18.43
C ARG A 133 8.70 -15.10 16.98
N PHE A 134 7.62 -15.59 16.36
CA PHE A 134 7.31 -15.28 14.96
C PHE A 134 6.88 -13.82 14.75
N LYS A 135 6.20 -13.23 15.75
CA LYS A 135 5.93 -11.78 15.75
C LYS A 135 7.23 -10.95 15.76
N ARG A 136 8.25 -11.36 16.54
CA ARG A 136 9.57 -10.69 16.54
C ARG A 136 10.26 -10.80 15.18
N TYR A 137 10.17 -11.94 14.49
CA TYR A 137 10.71 -12.07 13.13
C TYR A 137 9.98 -11.14 12.15
N ALA A 138 8.67 -11.04 12.25
CA ALA A 138 7.90 -10.11 11.42
C ALA A 138 8.23 -8.64 11.72
N ALA A 139 8.41 -8.28 12.99
CA ALA A 139 8.85 -6.94 13.39
C ALA A 139 10.25 -6.60 12.84
N PHE A 140 11.16 -7.58 12.81
CA PHE A 140 12.46 -7.41 12.18
C PHE A 140 12.34 -7.15 10.67
N LEU A 141 11.48 -7.90 9.95
CA LEU A 141 11.20 -7.63 8.53
C LEU A 141 10.61 -6.24 8.35
N GLN A 142 9.65 -5.85 9.20
CA GLN A 142 9.00 -4.55 9.16
C GLN A 142 9.98 -3.40 9.35
N SER A 143 10.97 -3.55 10.24
CA SER A 143 11.98 -2.51 10.52
C SER A 143 12.83 -2.15 9.31
N GLY A 144 12.92 -3.04 8.32
CA GLY A 144 13.57 -2.80 7.04
C GLY A 144 12.70 -2.12 5.98
N LEU A 145 11.41 -1.89 6.28
CA LEU A 145 10.47 -1.30 5.32
C LEU A 145 10.33 0.21 5.54
N SER A 146 10.49 0.97 4.48
CA SER A 146 10.12 2.40 4.47
C SER A 146 8.61 2.58 4.45
N SER A 147 8.12 3.76 4.88
CA SER A 147 6.69 4.09 4.83
C SER A 147 6.12 4.00 3.40
N SER A 148 6.92 4.37 2.39
CA SER A 148 6.52 4.25 0.98
C SER A 148 6.37 2.80 0.53
N GLU A 149 7.25 1.90 0.96
CA GLU A 149 7.14 0.47 0.68
C GLU A 149 5.94 -0.13 1.40
N MET A 150 5.72 0.20 2.67
CA MET A 150 4.52 -0.22 3.40
C MET A 150 3.23 0.24 2.73
N SER A 151 3.19 1.46 2.17
CA SER A 151 2.07 1.93 1.36
C SER A 151 1.83 1.07 0.12
N ILE A 152 2.86 0.76 -0.63
CA ILE A 152 2.76 -0.11 -1.81
C ILE A 152 2.26 -1.51 -1.41
N LEU A 153 2.77 -2.05 -0.30
CA LEU A 153 2.32 -3.34 0.23
C LEU A 153 0.86 -3.30 0.70
N PHE A 154 0.40 -2.17 1.26
CA PHE A 154 -1.01 -1.97 1.60
C PHE A 154 -1.90 -2.11 0.36
N TYR A 155 -1.59 -1.40 -0.74
CA TYR A 155 -2.36 -1.51 -1.98
C TYR A 155 -2.24 -2.88 -2.63
N ASN A 156 -1.10 -3.55 -2.50
CA ASN A 156 -0.93 -4.94 -2.90
C ASN A 156 -1.89 -5.88 -2.16
N ALA A 157 -2.07 -5.67 -0.86
CA ALA A 157 -2.97 -6.46 -0.03
C ALA A 157 -4.46 -6.28 -0.38
N LEU A 158 -4.85 -5.18 -1.04
CA LEU A 158 -6.21 -4.99 -1.54
C LEU A 158 -6.59 -6.00 -2.64
N ILE A 159 -5.60 -6.45 -3.43
CA ILE A 159 -5.83 -7.38 -4.55
C ILE A 159 -5.63 -8.83 -4.11
N TYR A 160 -4.60 -9.10 -3.31
CA TYR A 160 -4.17 -10.47 -3.00
C TYR A 160 -4.59 -10.89 -1.59
N ASP A 161 -5.72 -11.58 -1.48
CA ASP A 161 -6.28 -12.05 -0.20
C ASP A 161 -5.30 -12.87 0.64
N LYS A 162 -4.53 -13.76 0.00
CA LYS A 162 -3.54 -14.58 0.71
C LYS A 162 -2.44 -13.71 1.34
N THR A 163 -1.98 -12.70 0.62
CA THR A 163 -1.00 -11.73 1.09
C THR A 163 -1.56 -10.89 2.24
N ARG A 164 -2.79 -10.39 2.08
CA ARG A 164 -3.49 -9.61 3.11
C ARG A 164 -3.60 -10.37 4.43
N LYS A 165 -3.98 -11.66 4.38
CA LYS A 165 -4.09 -12.51 5.59
C LYS A 165 -2.76 -12.62 6.33
N LEU A 166 -1.65 -12.78 5.61
CA LEU A 166 -0.32 -12.84 6.22
C LEU A 166 0.10 -11.49 6.81
N TYR A 167 -0.14 -10.39 6.09
CA TYR A 167 0.19 -9.04 6.59
C TYR A 167 -0.57 -8.71 7.87
N LEU A 168 -1.87 -9.05 7.94
CA LEU A 168 -2.67 -8.86 9.16
C LEU A 168 -2.22 -9.79 10.30
N ARG A 169 -1.95 -11.07 9.99
CA ARG A 169 -1.52 -12.06 11.00
C ARG A 169 -0.23 -11.67 11.70
N TYR A 170 0.71 -11.11 10.96
CA TYR A 170 2.03 -10.73 11.45
C TYR A 170 2.18 -9.23 11.74
N ASN A 171 1.10 -8.46 11.67
CA ASN A 171 1.10 -7.00 11.84
C ASN A 171 2.15 -6.29 10.99
N LEU A 172 2.44 -6.78 9.78
CA LEU A 172 3.54 -6.29 8.95
C LEU A 172 3.43 -4.79 8.63
N LEU A 173 2.22 -4.24 8.60
CA LEU A 173 1.94 -2.85 8.27
C LEU A 173 1.58 -2.00 9.49
N GLU A 174 1.89 -2.47 10.72
CA GLU A 174 1.53 -1.80 11.97
C GLU A 174 2.07 -0.36 12.06
N ASN A 175 3.26 -0.11 11.51
CA ASN A 175 3.91 1.19 11.54
C ASN A 175 3.56 2.08 10.32
N LEU A 176 2.68 1.63 9.44
CA LEU A 176 2.18 2.46 8.34
C LEU A 176 1.27 3.55 8.90
N GLN A 177 1.61 4.80 8.63
CA GLN A 177 0.78 5.95 8.95
C GLN A 177 -0.17 6.25 7.80
N ASP A 178 -1.38 6.72 8.11
CA ASP A 178 -2.42 7.01 7.11
C ASP A 178 -2.01 8.16 6.16
N ILE A 179 -1.16 9.09 6.61
CA ILE A 179 -0.61 10.17 5.77
C ILE A 179 0.22 9.67 4.57
N TYR A 180 0.75 8.45 4.65
CA TYR A 180 1.49 7.82 3.54
C TYR A 180 0.59 7.07 2.57
N LEU A 181 -0.69 6.91 2.88
CA LEU A 181 -1.67 6.39 1.92
C LEU A 181 -1.97 7.45 0.85
N ILE A 182 -2.51 7.02 -0.30
CA ILE A 182 -2.94 7.95 -1.36
C ILE A 182 -4.00 8.92 -0.80
N LYS A 183 -4.90 8.38 0.05
CA LYS A 183 -5.82 9.14 0.89
C LYS A 183 -5.83 8.51 2.28
N PRO A 184 -5.89 9.31 3.35
CA PRO A 184 -5.97 8.78 4.73
C PRO A 184 -7.15 7.83 4.94
N GLU A 185 -8.30 8.06 4.29
CA GLU A 185 -9.51 7.24 4.41
C GLU A 185 -9.32 5.83 3.81
N HIS A 186 -8.29 5.61 2.98
CA HIS A 186 -8.01 4.28 2.44
C HIS A 186 -7.65 3.26 3.50
N LYS A 187 -7.23 3.67 4.71
CA LYS A 187 -7.00 2.76 5.84
C LYS A 187 -8.19 1.84 6.09
N ASP A 188 -9.41 2.32 5.86
CA ASP A 188 -10.64 1.58 6.09
C ASP A 188 -10.97 0.56 4.98
N LEU A 189 -10.20 0.54 3.89
CA LEU A 189 -10.38 -0.42 2.79
C LEU A 189 -9.96 -1.85 3.16
N ILE A 190 -9.15 -2.02 4.20
CA ILE A 190 -8.77 -3.34 4.74
C ILE A 190 -9.39 -3.49 6.13
N ARG A 191 -10.40 -4.35 6.25
CA ARG A 191 -11.01 -4.66 7.55
C ARG A 191 -9.98 -5.32 8.48
N GLY A 192 -9.87 -4.80 9.69
CA GLY A 192 -8.92 -5.30 10.71
C GLY A 192 -7.50 -4.71 10.58
N PHE A 193 -7.28 -3.82 9.62
CA PHE A 193 -6.06 -3.06 9.56
C PHE A 193 -6.12 -1.88 10.55
N VAL A 194 -5.07 -1.75 11.35
CA VAL A 194 -4.92 -0.63 12.29
C VAL A 194 -3.79 0.23 11.78
N CYS A 195 -4.12 1.44 11.37
CA CYS A 195 -3.16 2.44 10.92
C CYS A 195 -2.85 3.38 12.08
N LYS A 196 -1.58 3.64 12.33
CA LYS A 196 -1.19 4.66 13.31
C LYS A 196 -1.39 6.05 12.69
N THR A 197 -1.99 6.95 13.45
CA THR A 197 -2.00 8.37 13.11
C THR A 197 -0.80 9.04 13.79
N PRO A 198 -0.24 10.12 13.23
CA PRO A 198 0.84 10.87 13.89
C PRO A 198 0.49 11.27 15.32
N ASP A 199 -0.74 11.73 15.55
CA ASP A 199 -1.23 12.15 16.89
C ASP A 199 -1.20 10.97 17.87
N LYS A 200 -1.71 9.81 17.46
CA LYS A 200 -1.69 8.61 18.29
C LYS A 200 -0.26 8.13 18.60
N MET A 201 0.67 8.26 17.66
CA MET A 201 2.07 7.91 17.91
C MET A 201 2.71 8.84 18.96
N ILE A 202 2.35 10.13 18.95
CA ILE A 202 2.81 11.11 19.93
C ILE A 202 2.17 10.81 21.30
N GLU A 203 0.87 10.52 21.35
CA GLU A 203 0.17 10.13 22.57
C GLU A 203 0.75 8.86 23.19
N ASP A 204 1.00 7.82 22.37
CA ASP A 204 1.61 6.57 22.81
C ASP A 204 3.00 6.84 23.43
N TYR A 205 3.84 7.66 22.76
CA TYR A 205 5.18 8.02 23.24
C TYR A 205 5.14 8.78 24.58
N LEU A 206 4.24 9.76 24.70
CA LEU A 206 4.11 10.55 25.93
C LEU A 206 3.55 9.73 27.11
N SER A 207 2.78 8.67 26.82
CA SER A 207 2.21 7.79 27.85
C SER A 207 3.16 6.71 28.36
N GLU A 208 4.28 6.43 27.65
CA GLU A 208 5.32 5.47 28.08
C GLU A 208 6.34 6.10 29.06
N GLU A 209 6.31 7.42 29.28
CA GLU A 209 7.22 8.14 30.19
C GLU A 209 6.67 8.24 31.64
N ASP A 210 5.45 7.77 31.91
CA ASP A 210 4.85 7.71 33.26
C ASP A 210 4.96 6.27 33.83
#